data_a1d94a81459941ff0ffbd21aea881bea
#
_entry.id   a1d94a81459941ff0ffbd21aea881bea
#
_cell.length_a   1.000
_cell.length_b   1.000
_cell.length_c   1.000
_cell.angle_alpha   90.00
_cell.angle_beta   90.00
_cell.angle_gamma   90.00
#
_symmetry.space_group_name_H-M   'P 1'
#
loop_
_entity.id
_entity.type
_entity.pdbx_description
1 polymer ?
#
loop_
_entity_poly.entity_id
_entity_poly.type
_entity_poly.pdbx_seq_one_letter_code
_entity_poly.pdbx_strand_id
1 'polypeptide(L)'
;MTSSFPHRRHAVRRPLAALLGLLCAGLATAGPSIYPEGTTRLDPARAWPSFVLFTGGDQQARLIDLDGRTVHTWPDVGGFASTLLDPALVHGERGHVLVTLENVDGRGVDLVPGRAGPQVSRTIGELDWERQVRWRFGALAPEGLAQQHHDWARLPDGHTLVLSNLRHAVAGFRQHDILDDVFYDVDESGAITWRWVASEHLEELGFTPAQLALIRESDNADFLHVNDLKPIGPNHWFDAGDARFAPDNLIFCSRNANVIAIVDRHSGHVVWTLGPNYPAIPRGTAGRRVPRPVDQISGQHDAQIIPAGLPGAGNLLVFDNQGEAGYPPVDLPTTGGSRVLEIDPVSRQIVWQYTAEDSGQPAWAFRSTHISAARRLPNGNTFVDEGQSGRLFQVTRDGDVVWEYVNAYPRLGKDPVTGKATANHQLYRAQPVPLDWAPAGTPHSETALRATPAATGAPR
;
A
#
# COMPACT_ATOMS: atom_id res chain seq x y z
N MET A 1 -55.22 -81.62 19.51
CA MET A 1 -55.15 -80.57 20.54
C MET A 1 -54.15 -79.54 20.09
N THR A 2 -54.48 -78.33 20.15
CA THR A 2 -53.77 -77.07 19.87
C THR A 2 -54.07 -76.50 18.51
N SER A 3 -54.86 -75.47 18.56
CA SER A 3 -55.30 -74.59 17.49
C SER A 3 -54.20 -73.57 17.14
N SER A 4 -54.02 -73.28 15.86
CA SER A 4 -53.18 -72.20 15.38
C SER A 4 -54.03 -71.25 14.54
N PHE A 5 -54.07 -69.98 14.92
CA PHE A 5 -54.69 -68.89 14.21
C PHE A 5 -53.60 -68.16 13.36
N PRO A 6 -53.87 -67.69 12.15
CA PRO A 6 -52.93 -66.95 11.33
C PRO A 6 -52.98 -65.42 11.60
N HIS A 7 -51.84 -64.80 11.87
CA HIS A 7 -51.73 -63.37 11.94
C HIS A 7 -51.58 -62.76 10.55
N ARG A 8 -52.49 -61.86 10.19
CA ARG A 8 -52.41 -61.01 9.02
C ARG A 8 -51.29 -59.97 9.20
N ARG A 9 -50.34 -59.91 8.30
CA ARG A 9 -49.34 -58.84 8.23
C ARG A 9 -49.91 -57.67 7.42
N HIS A 10 -50.11 -56.51 8.05
CA HIS A 10 -50.34 -55.23 7.38
C HIS A 10 -49.00 -54.66 6.93
N ALA A 11 -48.84 -54.54 5.60
CA ALA A 11 -47.73 -53.84 4.99
C ALA A 11 -47.95 -52.33 5.12
N VAL A 12 -47.17 -51.68 5.95
CA VAL A 12 -47.10 -50.22 6.03
C VAL A 12 -46.16 -49.74 4.94
N ARG A 13 -46.73 -49.17 3.91
CA ARG A 13 -45.98 -48.39 2.89
C ARG A 13 -45.50 -47.10 3.55
N ARG A 14 -44.20 -46.96 3.83
CA ARG A 14 -43.54 -45.71 4.15
C ARG A 14 -43.20 -44.95 2.88
N PRO A 15 -43.46 -43.64 2.77
CA PRO A 15 -43.18 -42.89 1.57
C PRO A 15 -41.68 -42.64 1.45
N LEU A 16 -41.15 -42.84 0.24
CA LEU A 16 -39.79 -42.58 -0.25
C LEU A 16 -39.65 -41.09 -0.56
N ALA A 17 -39.72 -40.22 0.47
CA ALA A 17 -39.65 -38.76 0.32
C ALA A 17 -38.61 -38.09 1.24
N ALA A 18 -37.55 -38.80 1.61
CA ALA A 18 -36.54 -38.27 2.54
C ALA A 18 -35.10 -38.55 2.08
N LEU A 19 -34.81 -38.58 0.77
CA LEU A 19 -33.45 -38.82 0.31
C LEU A 19 -33.02 -37.90 -0.87
N LEU A 20 -33.58 -36.70 -1.00
CA LEU A 20 -33.15 -35.70 -1.97
C LEU A 20 -32.72 -34.37 -1.33
N GLY A 21 -32.46 -34.34 -0.04
CA GLY A 21 -32.09 -33.13 0.71
C GLY A 21 -30.63 -33.04 1.17
N LEU A 22 -29.75 -33.92 0.73
CA LEU A 22 -28.37 -33.99 1.29
C LEU A 22 -27.26 -34.01 0.25
N LEU A 23 -27.43 -33.34 -0.90
CA LEU A 23 -26.38 -33.25 -1.94
C LEU A 23 -26.08 -31.82 -2.37
N CYS A 24 -26.35 -30.82 -1.49
CA CYS A 24 -25.82 -29.47 -1.60
C CYS A 24 -25.01 -29.12 -0.36
N ALA A 25 -24.22 -30.04 0.17
CA ALA A 25 -23.06 -29.68 0.93
C ALA A 25 -22.04 -29.14 -0.09
N GLY A 26 -22.19 -27.88 -0.44
CA GLY A 26 -21.15 -27.14 -1.15
C GLY A 26 -19.86 -27.40 -0.40
N LEU A 27 -18.82 -27.74 -1.12
CA LEU A 27 -17.46 -27.74 -0.62
C LEU A 27 -17.19 -26.33 -0.09
N ALA A 28 -17.50 -26.11 1.18
CA ALA A 28 -16.95 -25.00 1.90
C ALA A 28 -15.45 -25.26 1.96
N THR A 29 -14.71 -24.68 1.03
CA THR A 29 -13.28 -24.54 1.14
C THR A 29 -13.07 -23.55 2.30
N ALA A 30 -13.04 -24.09 3.51
CA ALA A 30 -12.72 -23.32 4.70
C ALA A 30 -11.22 -22.97 4.65
N GLY A 31 -10.89 -21.89 3.96
CA GLY A 31 -9.72 -21.11 4.31
C GLY A 31 -10.14 -20.18 5.45
N PRO A 32 -9.34 -19.99 6.49
CA PRO A 32 -9.67 -19.04 7.54
C PRO A 32 -9.41 -17.62 7.02
N SER A 33 -10.36 -17.05 6.30
CA SER A 33 -10.46 -15.60 6.18
C SER A 33 -11.22 -15.13 7.42
N ILE A 34 -10.59 -14.32 8.25
CA ILE A 34 -11.27 -13.66 9.39
C ILE A 34 -12.22 -12.56 8.92
N TYR A 35 -12.13 -12.18 7.66
CA TYR A 35 -12.99 -11.17 7.04
C TYR A 35 -13.69 -11.75 5.82
N PRO A 36 -15.01 -11.52 5.64
CA PRO A 36 -15.65 -11.76 4.37
C PRO A 36 -15.05 -10.84 3.30
N GLU A 37 -14.96 -11.33 2.07
CA GLU A 37 -14.50 -10.52 0.92
C GLU A 37 -15.53 -9.47 0.51
N GLY A 38 -15.06 -8.39 -0.15
CA GLY A 38 -15.91 -7.28 -0.57
C GLY A 38 -16.09 -6.22 0.51
N THR A 39 -17.09 -5.35 0.35
CA THR A 39 -17.40 -4.32 1.34
C THR A 39 -18.08 -4.95 2.56
N THR A 40 -17.44 -4.85 3.70
CA THR A 40 -17.89 -5.42 4.97
C THR A 40 -18.52 -4.38 5.89
N ARG A 41 -18.21 -3.08 5.64
CA ARG A 41 -18.75 -1.96 6.39
C ARG A 41 -18.90 -0.73 5.49
N LEU A 42 -20.02 -0.03 5.62
CA LEU A 42 -20.22 1.29 5.03
C LEU A 42 -21.16 2.12 5.90
N ASP A 43 -20.67 3.26 6.37
CA ASP A 43 -21.46 4.34 6.94
C ASP A 43 -21.45 5.51 5.95
N PRO A 44 -22.47 5.64 5.09
CA PRO A 44 -22.45 6.61 4.00
C PRO A 44 -22.54 8.05 4.49
N ALA A 45 -22.96 8.29 5.73
CA ALA A 45 -22.99 9.63 6.31
C ALA A 45 -21.60 10.14 6.73
N ARG A 46 -20.68 9.24 7.00
CA ARG A 46 -19.34 9.57 7.50
C ARG A 46 -18.20 9.16 6.58
N ALA A 47 -18.43 8.18 5.69
CA ALA A 47 -17.44 7.82 4.68
C ALA A 47 -17.28 8.96 3.65
N TRP A 48 -16.07 9.17 3.16
CA TRP A 48 -15.84 10.07 2.04
C TRP A 48 -16.24 9.37 0.74
N PRO A 49 -17.17 9.93 -0.05
CA PRO A 49 -17.59 9.33 -1.29
C PRO A 49 -16.44 9.36 -2.31
N SER A 50 -16.02 8.19 -2.77
CA SER A 50 -14.88 8.03 -3.68
C SER A 50 -14.97 6.72 -4.44
N PHE A 51 -14.25 6.62 -5.53
CA PHE A 51 -13.78 5.34 -6.00
C PHE A 51 -12.54 4.90 -5.22
N VAL A 52 -12.18 3.63 -5.36
CA VAL A 52 -10.90 3.10 -4.87
C VAL A 52 -10.25 2.30 -6.00
N LEU A 53 -9.02 2.70 -6.35
CA LEU A 53 -8.18 2.00 -7.31
C LEU A 53 -7.19 1.11 -6.59
N PHE A 54 -7.04 -0.14 -7.06
CA PHE A 54 -5.97 -1.05 -6.65
C PHE A 54 -5.68 -2.08 -7.72
N THR A 55 -4.50 -2.70 -7.67
CA THR A 55 -4.16 -3.87 -8.50
C THR A 55 -4.31 -5.13 -7.66
N GLY A 56 -5.21 -6.01 -8.09
CA GLY A 56 -5.44 -7.30 -7.44
C GLY A 56 -4.34 -8.31 -7.72
N GLY A 57 -4.35 -9.42 -6.97
CA GLY A 57 -3.42 -10.53 -7.15
C GLY A 57 -3.57 -11.25 -8.50
N ASP A 58 -4.63 -11.01 -9.22
CA ASP A 58 -4.92 -11.45 -10.57
C ASP A 58 -4.33 -10.54 -11.67
N GLN A 59 -3.48 -9.57 -11.29
CA GLN A 59 -2.80 -8.63 -12.18
C GLN A 59 -3.74 -7.73 -13.00
N GLN A 60 -4.82 -7.30 -12.38
CA GLN A 60 -5.74 -6.33 -12.96
C GLN A 60 -5.84 -5.11 -12.05
N ALA A 61 -5.61 -3.93 -12.59
CA ALA A 61 -5.97 -2.71 -11.91
C ALA A 61 -7.48 -2.50 -11.98
N ARG A 62 -8.10 -2.24 -10.85
CA ARG A 62 -9.55 -2.07 -10.72
C ARG A 62 -9.91 -0.79 -10.02
N LEU A 63 -10.92 -0.15 -10.57
CA LEU A 63 -11.64 0.92 -9.91
C LEU A 63 -12.94 0.33 -9.34
N ILE A 64 -13.13 0.40 -8.04
CA ILE A 64 -14.35 -0.03 -7.36
C ILE A 64 -15.08 1.16 -6.75
N ASP A 65 -16.41 1.05 -6.60
CA ASP A 65 -17.20 1.96 -5.75
C ASP A 65 -17.15 1.54 -4.27
N LEU A 66 -17.74 2.32 -3.39
CA LEU A 66 -17.75 2.00 -1.95
C LEU A 66 -18.60 0.79 -1.58
N ASP A 67 -19.52 0.33 -2.46
CA ASP A 67 -20.20 -0.97 -2.30
C ASP A 67 -19.31 -2.15 -2.70
N GLY A 68 -18.11 -1.89 -3.21
CA GLY A 68 -17.14 -2.91 -3.64
C GLY A 68 -17.39 -3.44 -5.06
N ARG A 69 -18.24 -2.78 -5.85
CA ARG A 69 -18.49 -3.16 -7.23
C ARG A 69 -17.39 -2.62 -8.13
N THR A 70 -16.84 -3.47 -8.98
CA THR A 70 -15.91 -3.04 -10.02
C THR A 70 -16.66 -2.18 -11.05
N VAL A 71 -16.21 -0.94 -11.21
CA VAL A 71 -16.78 0.01 -12.19
C VAL A 71 -15.92 0.13 -13.43
N HIS A 72 -14.62 -0.14 -13.33
CA HIS A 72 -13.70 -0.22 -14.46
C HIS A 72 -12.52 -1.15 -14.18
N THR A 73 -11.86 -1.65 -15.23
CA THR A 73 -10.72 -2.56 -15.13
C THR A 73 -9.71 -2.31 -16.23
N TRP A 74 -8.44 -2.24 -15.87
CA TRP A 74 -7.29 -2.31 -16.77
C TRP A 74 -6.64 -3.69 -16.57
N PRO A 75 -6.82 -4.65 -17.50
CA PRO A 75 -6.28 -6.00 -17.37
C PRO A 75 -4.80 -6.04 -17.73
N ASP A 76 -4.14 -7.14 -17.36
CA ASP A 76 -2.77 -7.48 -17.73
C ASP A 76 -1.71 -6.45 -17.34
N VAL A 77 -1.93 -5.78 -16.21
CA VAL A 77 -0.96 -4.87 -15.58
C VAL A 77 -0.22 -5.59 -14.46
N GLY A 78 0.99 -5.15 -14.14
CA GLY A 78 1.76 -5.77 -13.07
C GLY A 78 1.25 -5.45 -11.66
N GLY A 79 1.80 -6.13 -10.66
CA GLY A 79 1.31 -6.14 -9.29
C GLY A 79 1.75 -4.96 -8.40
N PHE A 80 2.41 -3.91 -8.94
CA PHE A 80 2.75 -2.71 -8.17
C PHE A 80 1.61 -1.69 -8.13
N ALA A 81 1.88 -0.54 -7.52
CA ALA A 81 0.93 0.54 -7.44
C ALA A 81 0.37 0.92 -8.81
N SER A 82 -0.94 0.95 -8.91
CA SER A 82 -1.63 1.66 -9.98
C SER A 82 -2.05 3.02 -9.43
N THR A 83 -1.88 4.07 -10.23
CA THR A 83 -2.22 5.44 -9.83
C THR A 83 -3.12 6.06 -10.88
N LEU A 84 -4.39 6.34 -10.52
CA LEU A 84 -5.25 7.17 -11.36
C LEU A 84 -4.76 8.62 -11.28
N LEU A 85 -4.60 9.22 -12.44
CA LEU A 85 -4.05 10.57 -12.54
C LEU A 85 -5.12 11.62 -12.29
N ASP A 86 -4.75 12.69 -11.57
CA ASP A 86 -5.55 13.89 -11.52
C ASP A 86 -5.73 14.42 -12.95
N PRO A 87 -6.96 14.68 -13.41
CA PRO A 87 -7.20 15.27 -14.71
C PRO A 87 -6.38 16.53 -15.00
N ALA A 88 -6.04 17.30 -13.98
CA ALA A 88 -5.17 18.48 -14.12
C ALA A 88 -3.75 18.14 -14.61
N LEU A 89 -3.28 16.91 -14.40
CA LEU A 89 -1.96 16.44 -14.82
C LEU A 89 -1.96 15.84 -16.23
N VAL A 90 -3.14 15.68 -16.85
CA VAL A 90 -3.34 15.06 -18.17
C VAL A 90 -4.29 15.90 -19.04
N HIS A 91 -4.07 17.22 -19.06
CA HIS A 91 -4.78 18.18 -19.90
C HIS A 91 -6.32 18.20 -19.73
N GLY A 92 -6.82 17.78 -18.56
CA GLY A 92 -8.25 17.70 -18.25
C GLY A 92 -8.91 16.37 -18.69
N GLU A 93 -8.15 15.45 -19.27
CA GLU A 93 -8.66 14.11 -19.60
C GLU A 93 -8.88 13.30 -18.32
N ARG A 94 -9.84 12.38 -18.34
CA ARG A 94 -10.23 11.60 -17.16
C ARG A 94 -10.03 10.12 -17.38
N GLY A 95 -9.72 9.40 -16.30
CA GLY A 95 -9.57 7.96 -16.33
C GLY A 95 -8.22 7.48 -16.85
N HIS A 96 -7.20 8.33 -16.81
CA HIS A 96 -5.82 7.95 -17.11
C HIS A 96 -5.16 7.31 -15.89
N VAL A 97 -4.44 6.20 -16.09
CA VAL A 97 -3.79 5.44 -15.04
C VAL A 97 -2.34 5.17 -15.35
N LEU A 98 -1.45 5.40 -14.39
CA LEU A 98 -0.07 4.91 -14.42
C LEU A 98 -0.02 3.49 -13.85
N VAL A 99 0.55 2.58 -14.61
CA VAL A 99 0.63 1.14 -14.29
C VAL A 99 1.93 0.52 -14.80
N THR A 100 2.20 -0.71 -14.40
CA THR A 100 3.20 -1.54 -15.09
C THR A 100 2.61 -2.11 -16.37
N LEU A 101 3.41 -2.19 -17.43
CA LEU A 101 2.97 -2.59 -18.77
C LEU A 101 3.51 -3.96 -19.23
N GLU A 102 4.10 -4.76 -18.35
CA GLU A 102 4.81 -5.98 -18.74
C GLU A 102 3.98 -6.92 -19.59
N ASN A 103 2.68 -7.01 -19.30
CA ASN A 103 1.78 -7.94 -20.01
C ASN A 103 1.04 -7.26 -21.17
N VAL A 104 0.92 -5.95 -21.17
CA VAL A 104 0.17 -5.19 -22.20
C VAL A 104 0.83 -5.32 -23.57
N ASP A 105 2.16 -5.41 -23.62
CA ASP A 105 2.92 -5.55 -24.85
C ASP A 105 3.16 -7.02 -25.28
N GLY A 106 2.63 -7.99 -24.53
CA GLY A 106 2.94 -9.40 -24.76
C GLY A 106 4.40 -9.78 -24.49
N ARG A 107 5.16 -8.88 -23.90
CA ARG A 107 6.54 -9.12 -23.46
C ARG A 107 6.47 -9.51 -22.00
N GLY A 108 6.64 -10.78 -21.69
CA GLY A 108 6.63 -11.29 -20.33
C GLY A 108 7.61 -10.52 -19.40
N VAL A 109 7.38 -10.64 -18.11
CA VAL A 109 8.31 -10.12 -17.10
C VAL A 109 9.66 -10.82 -17.30
N ASP A 110 10.61 -10.13 -17.92
CA ASP A 110 11.99 -10.59 -17.94
C ASP A 110 12.59 -10.38 -16.55
N LEU A 111 12.57 -11.43 -15.75
CA LEU A 111 13.25 -11.41 -14.46
C LEU A 111 14.74 -11.18 -14.68
N VAL A 112 15.32 -10.24 -13.95
CA VAL A 112 16.77 -10.11 -13.91
C VAL A 112 17.35 -11.41 -13.36
N PRO A 113 18.30 -12.05 -14.05
CA PRO A 113 18.94 -13.24 -13.53
C PRO A 113 19.46 -13.04 -12.11
N GLY A 114 19.04 -13.91 -11.18
CA GLY A 114 19.46 -13.88 -9.79
C GLY A 114 18.55 -13.03 -8.86
N ARG A 115 17.48 -12.41 -9.35
CA ARG A 115 16.45 -11.78 -8.52
C ARG A 115 15.17 -12.61 -8.59
N ALA A 116 14.78 -13.21 -7.48
CA ALA A 116 13.50 -13.90 -7.36
C ALA A 116 12.42 -12.90 -6.95
N GLY A 117 11.33 -12.81 -7.72
CA GLY A 117 10.10 -12.19 -7.28
C GLY A 117 9.46 -11.18 -8.25
N PRO A 118 8.17 -10.89 -8.05
CA PRO A 118 7.37 -10.00 -8.92
C PRO A 118 7.58 -8.50 -8.59
N GLN A 119 8.66 -8.13 -7.93
CA GLN A 119 8.85 -6.81 -7.33
C GLN A 119 9.63 -5.82 -8.20
N VAL A 120 9.79 -6.08 -9.46
CA VAL A 120 10.45 -5.17 -10.40
C VAL A 120 9.75 -5.19 -11.74
N SER A 121 9.69 -4.03 -12.35
CA SER A 121 9.03 -3.81 -13.63
C SER A 121 10.03 -3.25 -14.62
N ARG A 122 10.01 -3.74 -15.85
CA ARG A 122 10.83 -3.14 -16.91
C ARG A 122 10.18 -1.95 -17.56
N THR A 123 8.84 -1.98 -17.65
CA THR A 123 8.08 -0.96 -18.34
C THR A 123 6.94 -0.49 -17.47
N ILE A 124 6.88 0.81 -17.27
CA ILE A 124 5.70 1.49 -16.74
C ILE A 124 5.11 2.38 -17.83
N GLY A 125 3.85 2.74 -17.68
CA GLY A 125 3.25 3.68 -18.62
C GLY A 125 1.88 4.13 -18.20
N GLU A 126 1.37 5.03 -19.00
CA GLU A 126 0.05 5.61 -18.87
C GLU A 126 -0.90 4.93 -19.84
N LEU A 127 -2.01 4.44 -19.33
CA LEU A 127 -3.17 3.99 -20.10
C LEU A 127 -4.32 4.97 -19.92
N ASP A 128 -5.05 5.23 -21.00
CA ASP A 128 -6.33 5.93 -20.91
C ASP A 128 -7.46 4.98 -20.46
N TRP A 129 -8.69 5.53 -20.40
CA TRP A 129 -9.87 4.74 -20.02
C TRP A 129 -10.15 3.58 -20.98
N GLU A 130 -9.88 3.76 -22.27
CA GLU A 130 -10.03 2.75 -23.33
C GLU A 130 -8.83 1.82 -23.42
N ARG A 131 -7.88 1.93 -22.46
CA ARG A 131 -6.66 1.10 -22.37
C ARG A 131 -5.66 1.31 -23.49
N GLN A 132 -5.70 2.48 -24.15
CA GLN A 132 -4.67 2.86 -25.10
C GLN A 132 -3.45 3.38 -24.35
N VAL A 133 -2.25 2.93 -24.77
CA VAL A 133 -0.98 3.41 -24.19
C VAL A 133 -0.74 4.84 -24.67
N ARG A 134 -0.71 5.79 -23.74
CA ARG A 134 -0.46 7.21 -24.00
C ARG A 134 0.99 7.58 -23.81
N TRP A 135 1.65 6.99 -22.83
CA TRP A 135 3.06 7.20 -22.53
C TRP A 135 3.66 5.91 -21.99
N ARG A 136 4.99 5.75 -22.16
CA ARG A 136 5.73 4.63 -21.57
C ARG A 136 7.18 5.02 -21.26
N PHE A 137 7.71 4.41 -20.22
CA PHE A 137 9.12 4.38 -19.87
C PHE A 137 9.52 2.93 -19.57
N GLY A 138 10.50 2.41 -20.29
CA GLY A 138 10.89 1.01 -20.15
C GLY A 138 12.31 0.76 -20.55
N ALA A 139 13.04 1.85 -20.81
CA ALA A 139 14.44 1.74 -21.17
C ALA A 139 15.24 1.19 -19.99
N LEU A 140 16.21 0.36 -20.30
CA LEU A 140 17.33 0.14 -19.41
C LEU A 140 17.96 1.50 -19.12
N ALA A 141 18.23 1.80 -17.86
CA ALA A 141 18.93 3.02 -17.52
C ALA A 141 20.30 3.07 -18.22
N PRO A 142 20.82 4.28 -18.53
CA PRO A 142 22.09 4.46 -19.23
C PRO A 142 23.26 3.74 -18.56
N GLU A 143 23.19 3.57 -17.23
CA GLU A 143 24.24 2.94 -16.41
C GLU A 143 24.15 1.41 -16.39
N GLY A 144 23.17 0.80 -17.03
CA GLY A 144 22.98 -0.64 -17.04
C GLY A 144 21.53 -1.08 -16.89
N LEU A 145 21.30 -2.14 -16.10
CA LEU A 145 19.99 -2.73 -15.89
C LEU A 145 19.25 -2.06 -14.73
N ALA A 146 18.70 -0.85 -14.95
CA ALA A 146 17.75 -0.29 -14.02
C ALA A 146 16.38 -0.91 -14.22
N GLN A 147 15.68 -1.13 -13.13
CA GLN A 147 14.33 -1.67 -13.11
C GLN A 147 13.46 -0.84 -12.20
N GLN A 148 12.29 -0.46 -12.70
CA GLN A 148 11.33 0.33 -11.96
C GLN A 148 10.70 -0.55 -10.87
N HIS A 149 10.49 0.04 -9.71
CA HIS A 149 9.82 -0.64 -8.61
C HIS A 149 9.05 0.34 -7.73
N HIS A 150 8.12 -0.14 -6.99
CA HIS A 150 7.37 0.46 -5.91
C HIS A 150 6.58 1.73 -6.23
N ASP A 151 7.16 2.80 -6.80
CA ASP A 151 6.46 4.07 -6.95
C ASP A 151 6.83 4.88 -8.19
N TRP A 152 5.87 5.64 -8.70
CA TRP A 152 5.99 6.62 -9.77
C TRP A 152 4.91 7.69 -9.64
N ALA A 153 5.22 8.91 -10.04
CA ALA A 153 4.30 10.03 -9.91
C ALA A 153 4.40 10.97 -11.12
N ARG A 154 3.25 11.29 -11.74
CA ARG A 154 3.15 12.34 -12.75
C ARG A 154 3.30 13.71 -12.10
N LEU A 155 4.11 14.58 -12.69
CA LEU A 155 4.32 15.95 -12.26
C LEU A 155 3.47 16.93 -13.08
N PRO A 156 3.24 18.15 -12.55
CA PRO A 156 2.43 19.17 -13.25
C PRO A 156 3.01 19.64 -14.59
N ASP A 157 4.31 19.48 -14.80
CA ASP A 157 5.01 19.83 -16.05
C ASP A 157 4.98 18.71 -17.11
N GLY A 158 4.24 17.62 -16.85
CA GLY A 158 4.13 16.46 -17.73
C GLY A 158 5.20 15.40 -17.52
N HIS A 159 6.25 15.70 -16.76
CA HIS A 159 7.28 14.73 -16.40
C HIS A 159 6.75 13.63 -15.47
N THR A 160 7.48 12.54 -15.35
CA THR A 160 7.14 11.45 -14.43
C THR A 160 8.35 11.12 -13.56
N LEU A 161 8.19 11.22 -12.24
CA LEU A 161 9.15 10.66 -11.30
C LEU A 161 9.01 9.13 -11.28
N VAL A 162 10.15 8.45 -11.30
CA VAL A 162 10.22 6.99 -11.35
C VAL A 162 11.26 6.50 -10.34
N LEU A 163 10.83 5.63 -9.45
CA LEU A 163 11.72 4.91 -8.56
C LEU A 163 12.24 3.65 -9.25
N SER A 164 13.55 3.47 -9.27
CA SER A 164 14.21 2.35 -9.94
C SER A 164 15.33 1.76 -9.08
N ASN A 165 15.73 0.52 -9.36
CA ASN A 165 16.97 -0.04 -8.87
C ASN A 165 18.02 -0.09 -10.01
N LEU A 166 19.23 0.28 -9.69
CA LEU A 166 20.41 0.09 -10.51
C LEU A 166 21.29 -1.00 -9.89
N ARG A 167 21.55 -2.07 -10.64
CA ARG A 167 22.50 -3.10 -10.21
C ARG A 167 23.89 -2.76 -10.68
N HIS A 168 24.77 -2.38 -9.75
CA HIS A 168 26.16 -2.04 -10.06
C HIS A 168 27.08 -2.25 -8.86
N ALA A 169 28.38 -2.25 -9.13
CA ALA A 169 29.42 -2.30 -8.11
C ALA A 169 29.66 -0.92 -7.51
N VAL A 170 29.61 -0.82 -6.19
CA VAL A 170 29.93 0.40 -5.44
C VAL A 170 31.09 0.12 -4.48
N ALA A 171 32.13 0.95 -4.56
CA ALA A 171 33.31 0.78 -3.70
C ALA A 171 32.93 0.86 -2.22
N GLY A 172 33.50 -0.04 -1.41
CA GLY A 172 33.28 -0.09 0.03
C GLY A 172 32.08 -0.92 0.47
N PHE A 173 31.30 -1.49 -0.44
CA PHE A 173 30.31 -2.50 -0.12
C PHE A 173 30.89 -3.91 -0.21
N ARG A 174 30.48 -4.79 0.72
CA ARG A 174 30.89 -6.20 0.72
C ARG A 174 30.31 -6.96 -0.48
N GLN A 175 29.06 -6.65 -0.87
CA GLN A 175 28.45 -7.20 -2.07
C GLN A 175 29.13 -6.61 -3.31
N HIS A 176 29.50 -7.47 -4.27
CA HIS A 176 30.10 -7.00 -5.52
C HIS A 176 29.13 -6.09 -6.29
N ASP A 177 27.87 -6.51 -6.36
CA ASP A 177 26.79 -5.71 -6.98
C ASP A 177 25.72 -5.44 -5.94
N ILE A 178 25.41 -4.18 -5.71
CA ILE A 178 24.27 -3.76 -4.90
C ILE A 178 23.05 -3.50 -5.79
N LEU A 179 21.88 -3.46 -5.18
CA LEU A 179 20.65 -2.93 -5.77
C LEU A 179 20.46 -1.51 -5.22
N ASP A 180 20.98 -0.56 -5.95
CA ASP A 180 20.99 0.83 -5.55
C ASP A 180 19.69 1.51 -5.96
N ASP A 181 19.02 2.16 -5.02
CA ASP A 181 17.80 2.91 -5.32
C ASP A 181 18.17 4.19 -6.10
N VAL A 182 17.52 4.39 -7.24
CA VAL A 182 17.73 5.52 -8.13
C VAL A 182 16.42 6.20 -8.44
N PHE A 183 16.39 7.52 -8.34
CA PHE A 183 15.24 8.33 -8.72
C PHE A 183 15.52 8.94 -10.09
N TYR A 184 14.59 8.76 -11.01
CA TYR A 184 14.62 9.39 -12.32
C TYR A 184 13.48 10.39 -12.45
N ASP A 185 13.79 11.50 -13.12
CA ASP A 185 12.80 12.38 -13.72
C ASP A 185 12.82 12.12 -15.23
N VAL A 186 11.67 11.71 -15.74
CA VAL A 186 11.49 11.28 -17.13
C VAL A 186 10.51 12.21 -17.81
N ASP A 187 10.91 12.81 -18.93
CA ASP A 187 10.05 13.70 -19.71
C ASP A 187 8.98 12.93 -20.52
N GLU A 188 8.12 13.68 -21.21
CA GLU A 188 7.05 13.12 -22.06
C GLU A 188 7.58 12.27 -23.20
N SER A 189 8.83 12.49 -23.65
CA SER A 189 9.48 11.68 -24.69
C SER A 189 10.02 10.35 -24.18
N GLY A 190 10.06 10.17 -22.85
CA GLY A 190 10.70 9.03 -22.18
C GLY A 190 12.19 9.22 -21.93
N ALA A 191 12.74 10.44 -22.10
CA ALA A 191 14.13 10.73 -21.80
C ALA A 191 14.32 11.07 -20.32
N ILE A 192 15.42 10.57 -19.71
CA ILE A 192 15.79 10.89 -18.32
C ILE A 192 16.43 12.28 -18.34
N THR A 193 15.81 13.22 -17.62
CA THR A 193 16.24 14.62 -17.52
C THR A 193 16.98 14.92 -16.22
N TRP A 194 16.76 14.11 -15.18
CA TRP A 194 17.42 14.22 -13.89
C TRP A 194 17.52 12.84 -13.21
N ARG A 195 18.55 12.66 -12.41
CA ARG A 195 18.74 11.45 -11.60
C ARG A 195 19.30 11.77 -10.21
N TRP A 196 19.02 10.89 -9.28
CA TRP A 196 19.62 10.85 -7.94
C TRP A 196 19.90 9.39 -7.58
N VAL A 197 21.07 9.10 -7.01
CA VAL A 197 21.53 7.73 -6.70
C VAL A 197 21.78 7.62 -5.21
N ALA A 198 21.11 6.70 -4.54
CA ALA A 198 21.10 6.64 -3.08
C ALA A 198 22.48 6.37 -2.47
N SER A 199 23.30 5.52 -3.07
CA SER A 199 24.65 5.23 -2.57
C SER A 199 25.59 6.44 -2.58
N GLU A 200 25.34 7.44 -3.45
CA GLU A 200 26.13 8.68 -3.53
C GLU A 200 25.82 9.63 -2.36
N HIS A 201 24.70 9.43 -1.64
CA HIS A 201 24.20 10.29 -0.55
C HIS A 201 24.02 9.55 0.79
N LEU A 202 24.59 8.35 0.92
CA LEU A 202 24.37 7.49 2.09
C LEU A 202 24.77 8.17 3.42
N GLU A 203 25.83 8.97 3.41
CA GLU A 203 26.33 9.71 4.57
C GLU A 203 25.38 10.87 4.99
N GLU A 204 24.51 11.33 4.10
CA GLU A 204 23.57 12.42 4.37
C GLU A 204 22.28 11.93 5.05
N LEU A 205 22.04 10.59 5.09
CA LEU A 205 20.82 9.99 5.61
C LEU A 205 20.77 9.86 7.15
N GLY A 206 21.76 10.42 7.85
CA GLY A 206 21.76 10.48 9.32
C GLY A 206 22.23 9.22 10.01
N PHE A 207 22.89 8.30 9.31
CA PHE A 207 23.50 7.09 9.90
C PHE A 207 24.73 7.44 10.72
N THR A 208 24.91 6.73 11.82
CA THR A 208 26.18 6.73 12.55
C THR A 208 27.26 5.95 11.77
N PRO A 209 28.57 6.18 12.02
CA PRO A 209 29.63 5.38 11.40
C PRO A 209 29.47 3.87 11.60
N ALA A 210 28.95 3.44 12.75
CA ALA A 210 28.69 2.03 13.04
C ALA A 210 27.56 1.47 12.15
N GLN A 211 26.50 2.23 11.93
CA GLN A 211 25.40 1.84 11.03
C GLN A 211 25.86 1.78 9.58
N LEU A 212 26.65 2.76 9.12
CA LEU A 212 27.25 2.75 7.78
C LEU A 212 28.13 1.50 7.56
N ALA A 213 28.90 1.12 8.58
CA ALA A 213 29.68 -0.12 8.52
C ALA A 213 28.78 -1.36 8.39
N LEU A 214 27.69 -1.45 9.18
CA LEU A 214 26.72 -2.54 9.07
C LEU A 214 26.06 -2.61 7.70
N ILE A 215 25.66 -1.48 7.11
CA ILE A 215 25.09 -1.39 5.77
C ILE A 215 26.09 -1.92 4.74
N ARG A 216 27.33 -1.43 4.76
CA ARG A 216 28.37 -1.81 3.80
C ARG A 216 28.81 -3.27 3.90
N GLU A 217 28.80 -3.83 5.12
CA GLU A 217 29.14 -5.23 5.39
C GLU A 217 27.95 -6.18 5.25
N SER A 218 26.74 -5.67 4.95
CA SER A 218 25.54 -6.48 4.84
C SER A 218 25.62 -7.47 3.68
N ASP A 219 25.06 -8.66 3.88
CA ASP A 219 24.80 -9.62 2.81
C ASP A 219 23.55 -9.25 1.99
N ASN A 220 22.79 -8.24 2.41
CA ASN A 220 21.63 -7.73 1.68
C ASN A 220 22.07 -6.71 0.63
N ALA A 221 22.00 -7.09 -0.64
CA ALA A 221 22.31 -6.18 -1.75
C ALA A 221 21.30 -5.01 -1.87
N ASP A 222 20.06 -5.20 -1.39
CA ASP A 222 18.98 -4.22 -1.36
C ASP A 222 18.97 -3.49 -0.01
N PHE A 223 19.97 -2.66 0.22
CA PHE A 223 20.31 -2.15 1.54
C PHE A 223 19.37 -1.07 2.07
N LEU A 224 18.80 -0.21 1.22
CA LEU A 224 17.80 0.78 1.61
C LEU A 224 16.37 0.28 1.43
N HIS A 225 16.08 -0.32 0.29
CA HIS A 225 14.74 -0.73 -0.11
C HIS A 225 13.76 0.44 -0.03
N VAL A 226 14.04 1.48 -0.82
CA VAL A 226 13.11 2.62 -0.94
C VAL A 226 11.80 2.15 -1.54
N ASN A 227 10.68 2.55 -0.94
CA ASN A 227 9.37 2.02 -1.32
C ASN A 227 8.33 3.09 -1.68
N ASP A 228 8.71 4.36 -1.63
CA ASP A 228 7.90 5.47 -2.14
C ASP A 228 8.78 6.66 -2.56
N LEU A 229 8.27 7.44 -3.50
CA LEU A 229 8.91 8.64 -4.02
C LEU A 229 7.84 9.63 -4.48
N LYS A 230 7.79 10.81 -3.85
CA LYS A 230 6.76 11.82 -4.13
C LYS A 230 7.33 13.23 -4.10
N PRO A 231 6.78 14.15 -4.92
CA PRO A 231 7.01 15.58 -4.69
C PRO A 231 6.32 16.00 -3.40
N ILE A 232 6.90 16.97 -2.70
CA ILE A 232 6.32 17.54 -1.47
C ILE A 232 5.03 18.30 -1.78
N GLY A 233 5.00 19.05 -2.88
CA GLY A 233 3.88 19.91 -3.25
C GLY A 233 3.75 21.18 -2.43
N PRO A 234 2.82 22.07 -2.78
CA PRO A 234 2.57 23.33 -2.08
C PRO A 234 2.25 23.09 -0.60
N ASN A 235 2.91 23.86 0.30
CA ASN A 235 2.72 23.70 1.72
C ASN A 235 3.12 24.97 2.49
N HIS A 236 2.55 25.14 3.67
CA HIS A 236 2.72 26.33 4.51
C HIS A 236 4.14 26.47 5.12
N TRP A 237 4.93 25.40 5.19
CA TRP A 237 6.31 25.48 5.69
C TRP A 237 7.19 26.24 4.72
N PHE A 238 7.09 25.95 3.44
CA PHE A 238 7.79 26.68 2.40
C PHE A 238 7.31 28.13 2.32
N ASP A 239 5.99 28.36 2.43
CA ASP A 239 5.42 29.70 2.46
C ASP A 239 5.92 30.52 3.67
N ALA A 240 6.25 29.85 4.76
CA ALA A 240 6.88 30.45 5.97
C ALA A 240 8.41 30.61 5.84
N GLY A 241 9.03 30.24 4.73
CA GLY A 241 10.45 30.40 4.45
C GLY A 241 11.34 29.19 4.75
N ASP A 242 10.76 28.02 5.04
CA ASP A 242 11.54 26.80 5.25
C ASP A 242 11.81 26.09 3.92
N ALA A 243 12.99 26.35 3.32
CA ALA A 243 13.39 25.81 2.02
C ALA A 243 13.49 24.27 1.97
N ARG A 244 13.59 23.59 3.12
CA ARG A 244 13.61 22.11 3.15
C ARG A 244 12.33 21.51 2.56
N PHE A 245 11.22 22.24 2.66
CA PHE A 245 9.91 21.83 2.19
C PHE A 245 9.51 22.51 0.87
N ALA A 246 10.49 22.86 0.02
CA ALA A 246 10.19 23.41 -1.31
C ALA A 246 9.27 22.43 -2.09
N PRO A 247 8.24 22.92 -2.81
CA PRO A 247 7.21 22.09 -3.43
C PRO A 247 7.72 21.03 -4.41
N ASP A 248 8.86 21.28 -5.06
CA ASP A 248 9.52 20.39 -6.01
C ASP A 248 10.55 19.45 -5.38
N ASN A 249 10.87 19.61 -4.08
CA ASN A 249 11.67 18.66 -3.35
C ASN A 249 10.97 17.31 -3.26
N LEU A 250 11.76 16.24 -3.13
CA LEU A 250 11.27 14.86 -3.16
C LEU A 250 11.35 14.23 -1.78
N ILE A 251 10.24 13.66 -1.32
CA ILE A 251 10.19 12.84 -0.11
C ILE A 251 10.20 11.36 -0.49
N PHE A 252 10.97 10.57 0.27
CA PHE A 252 10.99 9.12 0.15
C PHE A 252 11.15 8.45 1.50
N CYS A 253 10.79 7.18 1.61
CA CYS A 253 11.13 6.36 2.77
C CYS A 253 11.84 5.05 2.40
N SER A 254 12.81 4.69 3.24
CA SER A 254 13.59 3.47 3.15
C SER A 254 13.10 2.47 4.19
N ARG A 255 12.55 1.33 3.71
CA ARG A 255 12.05 0.27 4.57
C ARG A 255 13.19 -0.35 5.40
N ASN A 256 14.28 -0.76 4.75
CA ASN A 256 15.32 -1.52 5.42
C ASN A 256 16.16 -0.68 6.38
N ALA A 257 16.25 0.62 6.16
CA ALA A 257 17.07 1.51 6.97
C ALA A 257 16.28 2.38 7.97
N ASN A 258 14.96 2.27 8.01
CA ASN A 258 14.08 3.04 8.92
C ASN A 258 14.29 4.56 8.83
N VAL A 259 14.48 5.09 7.63
CA VAL A 259 14.66 6.51 7.39
C VAL A 259 13.60 7.05 6.43
N ILE A 260 13.11 8.25 6.72
CA ILE A 260 12.33 9.08 5.80
C ILE A 260 13.19 10.30 5.51
N ALA A 261 13.34 10.67 4.24
CA ALA A 261 14.21 11.78 3.87
C ALA A 261 13.59 12.67 2.80
N ILE A 262 14.04 13.91 2.77
CA ILE A 262 13.72 14.89 1.73
C ILE A 262 14.99 15.26 1.00
N VAL A 263 14.96 15.14 -0.33
CA VAL A 263 16.02 15.56 -1.26
C VAL A 263 15.63 16.88 -1.87
N ASP A 264 16.53 17.85 -1.79
CA ASP A 264 16.44 19.08 -2.59
C ASP A 264 16.74 18.74 -4.05
N ARG A 265 15.74 18.91 -4.90
CA ARG A 265 15.83 18.51 -6.30
C ARG A 265 16.87 19.31 -7.11
N HIS A 266 17.18 20.54 -6.69
CA HIS A 266 18.15 21.39 -7.40
C HIS A 266 19.59 21.07 -7.05
N SER A 267 19.87 20.88 -5.75
CA SER A 267 21.22 20.59 -5.28
C SER A 267 21.55 19.11 -5.26
N GLY A 268 20.54 18.22 -5.21
CA GLY A 268 20.68 16.79 -5.00
C GLY A 268 20.97 16.38 -3.55
N HIS A 269 21.12 17.33 -2.63
CA HIS A 269 21.42 17.01 -1.23
C HIS A 269 20.18 16.61 -0.42
N VAL A 270 20.39 15.73 0.57
CA VAL A 270 19.38 15.43 1.58
C VAL A 270 19.29 16.62 2.55
N VAL A 271 18.11 17.26 2.61
CA VAL A 271 17.91 18.48 3.41
C VAL A 271 17.11 18.26 4.70
N TRP A 272 16.48 17.09 4.83
CA TRP A 272 15.72 16.71 6.02
C TRP A 272 15.66 15.19 6.15
N THR A 273 15.73 14.70 7.39
CA THR A 273 15.57 13.27 7.71
C THR A 273 14.74 13.05 8.96
N LEU A 274 13.99 11.95 9.03
CA LEU A 274 13.40 11.38 10.22
C LEU A 274 13.89 9.92 10.35
N GLY A 275 14.55 9.60 11.45
CA GLY A 275 15.32 8.37 11.59
C GLY A 275 16.73 8.53 11.00
N PRO A 276 17.51 7.43 10.92
CA PRO A 276 17.25 6.10 11.47
C PRO A 276 17.38 6.04 13.02
N ASN A 277 17.83 7.12 13.64
CA ASN A 277 18.09 7.20 15.08
C ASN A 277 16.91 7.88 15.78
N TYR A 278 16.02 7.08 16.35
CA TYR A 278 14.86 7.57 17.08
C TYR A 278 15.16 7.72 18.58
N PRO A 279 14.48 8.67 19.27
CA PRO A 279 14.62 8.81 20.70
C PRO A 279 14.24 7.52 21.44
N ALA A 280 15.05 7.11 22.41
CA ALA A 280 14.69 6.03 23.31
C ALA A 280 13.58 6.50 24.26
N ILE A 281 12.35 6.08 24.03
CA ILE A 281 11.24 6.36 24.94
C ILE A 281 11.10 5.16 25.88
N PRO A 282 11.19 5.36 27.22
CA PRO A 282 11.04 4.28 28.17
C PRO A 282 9.70 3.55 27.98
N ARG A 283 9.74 2.21 27.93
CA ARG A 283 8.55 1.36 27.84
C ARG A 283 7.55 1.77 28.94
N GLY A 284 6.29 1.99 28.59
CA GLY A 284 5.22 2.36 29.51
C GLY A 284 5.04 3.87 29.75
N THR A 285 5.94 4.73 29.27
CA THR A 285 5.79 6.20 29.36
C THR A 285 5.29 6.82 28.07
N ALA A 286 5.47 6.16 26.93
CA ALA A 286 4.88 6.52 25.65
C ALA A 286 3.39 6.18 25.68
N GLY A 287 2.61 6.95 26.45
CA GLY A 287 1.16 6.87 26.42
C GLY A 287 0.66 7.16 25.00
N ARG A 288 -0.54 6.69 24.66
CA ARG A 288 -1.21 6.97 23.38
C ARG A 288 -1.60 8.46 23.23
N ARG A 289 -1.28 9.28 24.23
CA ARG A 289 -1.58 10.71 24.21
C ARG A 289 -0.75 11.41 23.15
N VAL A 290 -1.42 12.21 22.35
CA VAL A 290 -0.80 13.11 21.37
C VAL A 290 -1.11 14.56 21.76
N PRO A 291 -0.25 15.56 21.46
CA PRO A 291 1.05 15.40 20.80
C PRO A 291 2.11 14.77 21.71
N ARG A 292 3.09 14.10 21.11
CA ARG A 292 4.25 13.53 21.77
C ARG A 292 5.44 13.41 20.80
N PRO A 293 6.70 13.36 21.27
CA PRO A 293 7.84 13.13 20.40
C PRO A 293 7.67 11.84 19.59
N VAL A 294 8.16 11.86 18.35
CA VAL A 294 8.18 10.68 17.51
C VAL A 294 9.05 9.60 18.16
N ASP A 295 8.53 8.39 18.22
CA ASP A 295 9.21 7.20 18.72
C ASP A 295 9.63 6.28 17.54
N GLN A 296 10.22 5.13 17.85
CA GLN A 296 10.75 4.21 16.85
C GLN A 296 9.70 3.82 15.82
N ILE A 297 9.93 4.20 14.56
CA ILE A 297 9.25 3.73 13.36
C ILE A 297 10.06 2.59 12.78
N SER A 298 9.43 1.56 12.23
CA SER A 298 10.15 0.43 11.65
C SER A 298 9.46 -0.17 10.42
N GLY A 299 10.23 -0.32 9.36
CA GLY A 299 9.78 -0.93 8.10
C GLY A 299 8.69 -0.15 7.38
N GLN A 300 8.62 1.15 7.57
CA GLN A 300 7.56 2.06 7.13
C GLN A 300 7.37 2.10 5.61
N HIS A 301 6.16 2.50 5.20
CA HIS A 301 5.78 2.70 3.80
C HIS A 301 4.98 3.99 3.62
N ASP A 302 5.01 4.50 2.39
CA ASP A 302 4.08 5.50 1.88
C ASP A 302 4.14 6.83 2.65
N ALA A 303 5.35 7.32 2.92
CA ALA A 303 5.57 8.62 3.54
C ALA A 303 5.20 9.76 2.59
N GLN A 304 4.44 10.74 3.07
CA GLN A 304 4.04 11.90 2.28
C GLN A 304 3.76 13.12 3.14
N ILE A 305 3.97 14.29 2.59
CA ILE A 305 3.42 15.51 3.16
C ILE A 305 1.95 15.58 2.79
N ILE A 306 1.06 15.76 3.78
CA ILE A 306 -0.38 15.91 3.54
C ILE A 306 -0.60 17.14 2.65
N PRO A 307 -1.27 16.97 1.48
CA PRO A 307 -1.46 18.06 0.52
C PRO A 307 -2.19 19.27 1.09
N ALA A 308 -1.88 20.44 0.53
CA ALA A 308 -2.61 21.68 0.84
C ALA A 308 -4.12 21.50 0.64
N GLY A 309 -4.91 22.12 1.52
CA GLY A 309 -6.38 22.03 1.50
C GLY A 309 -6.97 20.83 2.23
N LEU A 310 -6.17 19.84 2.61
CA LEU A 310 -6.63 18.71 3.41
C LEU A 310 -6.41 18.95 4.92
N PRO A 311 -7.23 18.36 5.80
CA PRO A 311 -7.00 18.41 7.24
C PRO A 311 -5.64 17.84 7.64
N GLY A 312 -4.82 18.64 8.34
CA GLY A 312 -3.44 18.29 8.69
C GLY A 312 -2.42 18.64 7.59
N ALA A 313 -2.80 19.47 6.59
CA ALA A 313 -1.92 19.89 5.50
C ALA A 313 -0.54 20.35 6.01
N GLY A 314 0.53 19.89 5.37
CA GLY A 314 1.91 20.15 5.73
C GLY A 314 2.51 19.17 6.74
N ASN A 315 1.71 18.38 7.45
CA ASN A 315 2.22 17.30 8.29
C ASN A 315 2.67 16.10 7.44
N LEU A 316 3.62 15.35 7.95
CA LEU A 316 4.01 14.05 7.40
C LEU A 316 2.98 12.99 7.80
N LEU A 317 2.44 12.27 6.83
CA LEU A 317 1.63 11.06 7.06
C LEU A 317 2.43 9.85 6.62
N VAL A 318 2.46 8.79 7.46
CA VAL A 318 3.22 7.57 7.16
C VAL A 318 2.54 6.34 7.75
N PHE A 319 2.59 5.22 7.02
CA PHE A 319 2.23 3.91 7.53
C PHE A 319 3.45 3.27 8.19
N ASP A 320 3.45 3.19 9.52
CA ASP A 320 4.48 2.52 10.30
C ASP A 320 4.13 1.03 10.45
N ASN A 321 4.78 0.22 9.67
CA ASN A 321 4.49 -1.22 9.60
C ASN A 321 4.82 -1.95 10.89
N GLN A 322 5.75 -1.44 11.71
CA GLN A 322 6.35 -2.20 12.81
C GLN A 322 6.86 -3.55 12.30
N GLY A 323 7.49 -3.51 11.12
CA GLY A 323 8.13 -4.63 10.45
C GLY A 323 9.60 -4.74 10.80
N GLU A 324 10.19 -5.90 10.57
CA GLU A 324 11.62 -6.13 10.80
C GLU A 324 12.46 -5.27 9.85
N ALA A 325 13.28 -4.38 10.41
CA ALA A 325 14.13 -3.45 9.68
C ALA A 325 15.15 -2.78 10.61
N GLY A 326 16.12 -2.07 10.02
CA GLY A 326 17.13 -1.27 10.73
C GLY A 326 18.53 -1.88 10.70
N TYR A 327 19.52 -1.03 10.97
CA TYR A 327 20.94 -1.36 11.08
C TYR A 327 21.51 -0.86 12.41
N PRO A 328 21.56 -1.74 13.46
CA PRO A 328 21.08 -3.12 13.51
C PRO A 328 19.55 -3.21 13.49
N PRO A 329 18.97 -4.40 13.25
CA PRO A 329 17.54 -4.61 13.31
C PRO A 329 16.92 -4.14 14.63
N VAL A 330 15.74 -3.52 14.53
CA VAL A 330 15.01 -2.99 15.69
C VAL A 330 14.34 -4.14 16.45
N ASP A 331 14.50 -4.16 17.78
CA ASP A 331 13.79 -5.10 18.66
C ASP A 331 12.30 -4.67 18.78
N LEU A 332 11.44 -5.38 18.07
CA LEU A 332 10.01 -5.09 18.01
C LEU A 332 9.22 -5.93 19.02
N PRO A 333 8.11 -5.39 19.57
CA PRO A 333 7.20 -6.14 20.42
C PRO A 333 6.56 -7.31 19.65
N THR A 334 6.60 -8.51 20.18
CA THR A 334 6.02 -9.72 19.56
C THR A 334 4.51 -9.57 19.30
N THR A 335 3.80 -8.80 20.12
CA THR A 335 2.36 -8.59 20.07
C THR A 335 1.96 -7.21 19.55
N GLY A 336 2.91 -6.47 18.96
CA GLY A 336 2.66 -5.15 18.40
C GLY A 336 1.82 -5.20 17.13
N GLY A 337 1.11 -4.13 16.86
CA GLY A 337 0.40 -3.85 15.61
C GLY A 337 1.11 -2.78 14.79
N SER A 338 0.64 -2.56 13.55
CA SER A 338 1.02 -1.42 12.74
C SER A 338 0.37 -0.13 13.24
N ARG A 339 0.85 1.01 12.75
CA ARG A 339 0.32 2.33 13.09
C ARG A 339 0.23 3.20 11.84
N VAL A 340 -0.72 4.13 11.83
CA VAL A 340 -0.66 5.28 10.92
C VAL A 340 -0.31 6.50 11.78
N LEU A 341 0.71 7.24 11.37
CA LEU A 341 1.22 8.39 12.10
C LEU A 341 1.08 9.67 11.29
N GLU A 342 0.54 10.72 11.91
CA GLU A 342 0.62 12.10 11.43
C GLU A 342 1.63 12.81 12.31
N ILE A 343 2.67 13.35 11.71
CA ILE A 343 3.83 13.93 12.39
C ILE A 343 4.02 15.35 11.89
N ASP A 344 4.15 16.32 12.81
CA ASP A 344 4.65 17.65 12.47
C ASP A 344 6.14 17.52 12.12
N PRO A 345 6.55 17.79 10.87
CA PRO A 345 7.90 17.50 10.40
C PRO A 345 8.95 18.46 10.97
N VAL A 346 8.56 19.62 11.50
CA VAL A 346 9.45 20.62 12.08
C VAL A 346 9.67 20.33 13.56
N SER A 347 8.61 20.18 14.34
CA SER A 347 8.69 19.89 15.78
C SER A 347 9.00 18.42 16.07
N ARG A 348 8.86 17.52 15.09
CA ARG A 348 9.02 16.06 15.23
C ARG A 348 8.10 15.49 16.31
N GLN A 349 6.86 16.00 16.37
CA GLN A 349 5.83 15.50 17.27
C GLN A 349 4.81 14.68 16.49
N ILE A 350 4.43 13.52 17.03
CA ILE A 350 3.23 12.81 16.58
C ILE A 350 2.04 13.65 17.06
N VAL A 351 1.24 14.16 16.11
CA VAL A 351 0.08 15.01 16.37
C VAL A 351 -1.24 14.25 16.24
N TRP A 352 -1.21 13.11 15.55
CA TRP A 352 -2.30 12.13 15.49
C TRP A 352 -1.72 10.76 15.18
N GLN A 353 -2.40 9.72 15.63
CA GLN A 353 -2.09 8.34 15.28
C GLN A 353 -3.37 7.52 15.19
N TYR A 354 -3.28 6.42 14.45
CA TYR A 354 -4.27 5.35 14.47
C TYR A 354 -3.58 4.01 14.75
N THR A 355 -4.18 3.22 15.61
CA THR A 355 -3.84 1.84 15.92
C THR A 355 -5.15 1.04 16.07
N ALA A 356 -5.09 -0.29 16.11
CA ALA A 356 -6.29 -1.11 16.30
C ALA A 356 -7.08 -0.76 17.57
N GLU A 357 -6.35 -0.37 18.64
CA GLU A 357 -6.99 -0.03 19.92
C GLU A 357 -7.83 1.25 19.85
N ASP A 358 -7.58 2.15 18.90
CA ASP A 358 -8.43 3.32 18.67
C ASP A 358 -9.82 2.95 18.16
N SER A 359 -9.93 1.78 17.51
CA SER A 359 -11.20 1.15 17.11
C SER A 359 -11.70 0.10 18.11
N GLY A 360 -11.15 0.06 19.33
CA GLY A 360 -11.54 -0.92 20.37
C GLY A 360 -11.09 -2.36 20.09
N GLN A 361 -10.12 -2.56 19.20
CA GLN A 361 -9.60 -3.86 18.82
C GLN A 361 -8.22 -4.11 19.46
N PRO A 362 -7.80 -5.38 19.65
CA PRO A 362 -6.45 -5.67 20.13
C PRO A 362 -5.40 -5.26 19.09
N ALA A 363 -4.19 -4.89 19.54
CA ALA A 363 -3.12 -4.34 18.69
C ALA A 363 -2.83 -5.17 17.43
N TRP A 364 -2.84 -6.51 17.55
CA TRP A 364 -2.59 -7.43 16.44
C TRP A 364 -3.70 -7.45 15.36
N ALA A 365 -4.87 -6.86 15.61
CA ALA A 365 -5.98 -6.79 14.64
C ALA A 365 -5.74 -5.76 13.53
N PHE A 366 -4.67 -4.97 13.62
CA PHE A 366 -4.17 -4.08 12.58
C PHE A 366 -2.67 -4.32 12.41
N ARG A 367 -2.30 -5.18 11.49
CA ARG A 367 -0.90 -5.57 11.30
C ARG A 367 -0.57 -5.87 9.84
N SER A 368 0.34 -5.09 9.29
CA SER A 368 0.95 -5.32 8.00
C SER A 368 2.45 -5.02 8.11
N THR A 369 3.29 -6.05 8.16
CA THR A 369 4.73 -5.92 8.41
C THR A 369 5.53 -5.40 7.22
N HIS A 370 4.90 -5.28 6.06
CA HIS A 370 5.45 -4.73 4.82
C HIS A 370 4.31 -4.23 3.94
N ILE A 371 4.61 -3.49 2.85
CA ILE A 371 3.64 -2.86 1.96
C ILE A 371 2.70 -1.89 2.72
N SER A 372 1.53 -1.53 2.18
CA SER A 372 0.54 -0.67 2.82
C SER A 372 0.69 0.81 2.52
N ALA A 373 -0.38 1.55 2.80
CA ALA A 373 -0.45 2.99 2.54
C ALA A 373 -1.45 3.70 3.45
N ALA A 374 -1.31 5.02 3.56
CA ALA A 374 -2.31 5.85 4.22
C ALA A 374 -2.49 7.18 3.46
N ARG A 375 -3.73 7.65 3.33
CA ARG A 375 -4.08 8.91 2.67
C ARG A 375 -5.05 9.72 3.50
N ARG A 376 -4.78 11.02 3.67
CA ARG A 376 -5.73 11.93 4.27
C ARG A 376 -6.82 12.27 3.27
N LEU A 377 -8.08 12.19 3.68
CA LEU A 377 -9.26 12.47 2.86
C LEU A 377 -9.81 13.88 3.11
N PRO A 378 -10.53 14.47 2.14
CA PRO A 378 -11.08 15.83 2.25
C PRO A 378 -12.03 16.02 3.45
N ASN A 379 -12.76 15.00 3.86
CA ASN A 379 -13.65 15.05 5.03
C ASN A 379 -12.93 14.85 6.38
N GLY A 380 -11.60 14.72 6.38
CA GLY A 380 -10.77 14.52 7.57
C GLY A 380 -10.54 13.07 7.97
N ASN A 381 -11.24 12.12 7.37
CA ASN A 381 -10.94 10.70 7.54
C ASN A 381 -9.54 10.37 6.99
N THR A 382 -9.02 9.24 7.38
CA THR A 382 -7.82 8.65 6.79
C THR A 382 -8.22 7.35 6.08
N PHE A 383 -7.91 7.26 4.79
CA PHE A 383 -7.94 6.00 4.05
C PHE A 383 -6.69 5.21 4.41
N VAL A 384 -6.86 3.93 4.69
CA VAL A 384 -5.77 3.01 5.07
C VAL A 384 -5.84 1.76 4.21
N ASP A 385 -4.73 1.41 3.62
CA ASP A 385 -4.48 0.12 2.99
C ASP A 385 -3.64 -0.74 3.95
N GLU A 386 -4.26 -1.72 4.59
CA GLU A 386 -3.58 -2.77 5.34
C GLU A 386 -3.20 -3.90 4.37
N GLY A 387 -2.17 -3.64 3.57
CA GLY A 387 -1.86 -4.39 2.36
C GLY A 387 -1.64 -5.89 2.55
N GLN A 388 -1.02 -6.31 3.65
CA GLN A 388 -0.70 -7.72 3.88
C GLN A 388 -1.95 -8.59 4.05
N SER A 389 -3.01 -8.04 4.63
CA SER A 389 -4.30 -8.72 4.76
C SER A 389 -5.24 -8.44 3.58
N GLY A 390 -4.91 -7.48 2.71
CA GLY A 390 -5.77 -7.03 1.62
C GLY A 390 -6.99 -6.27 2.10
N ARG A 391 -6.89 -5.63 3.27
CA ARG A 391 -7.96 -4.87 3.91
C ARG A 391 -7.77 -3.39 3.64
N LEU A 392 -8.80 -2.74 3.10
CA LEU A 392 -8.87 -1.31 2.87
C LEU A 392 -9.94 -0.72 3.79
N PHE A 393 -9.68 0.45 4.39
CA PHE A 393 -10.69 1.07 5.22
C PHE A 393 -10.54 2.60 5.31
N GLN A 394 -11.64 3.27 5.64
CA GLN A 394 -11.65 4.67 6.05
C GLN A 394 -11.89 4.75 7.55
N VAL A 395 -11.02 5.49 8.23
CA VAL A 395 -11.13 5.70 9.67
C VAL A 395 -11.27 7.19 9.97
N THR A 396 -12.15 7.54 10.90
CA THR A 396 -12.29 8.90 11.39
C THR A 396 -11.12 9.30 12.28
N ARG A 397 -10.99 10.58 12.59
CA ARG A 397 -9.94 11.06 13.50
C ARG A 397 -10.07 10.47 14.91
N ASP A 398 -11.28 10.07 15.31
CA ASP A 398 -11.58 9.48 16.62
C ASP A 398 -11.40 7.95 16.66
N GLY A 399 -11.03 7.33 15.53
CA GLY A 399 -10.76 5.90 15.43
C GLY A 399 -11.93 5.04 14.96
N ASP A 400 -13.07 5.62 14.57
CA ASP A 400 -14.19 4.86 14.04
C ASP A 400 -13.92 4.42 12.59
N VAL A 401 -13.93 3.13 12.31
CA VAL A 401 -13.93 2.60 10.95
C VAL A 401 -15.31 2.81 10.34
N VAL A 402 -15.39 3.62 9.29
CA VAL A 402 -16.65 4.02 8.63
C VAL A 402 -16.86 3.39 7.26
N TRP A 403 -15.81 2.84 6.67
CA TRP A 403 -15.86 1.98 5.49
C TRP A 403 -14.79 0.92 5.62
N GLU A 404 -15.09 -0.29 5.14
CA GLU A 404 -14.14 -1.39 5.11
C GLU A 404 -14.42 -2.29 3.91
N TYR A 405 -13.35 -2.67 3.23
CA TYR A 405 -13.37 -3.59 2.10
C TYR A 405 -12.22 -4.59 2.22
N VAL A 406 -12.49 -5.84 1.88
CA VAL A 406 -11.47 -6.90 1.79
C VAL A 406 -11.32 -7.35 0.34
N ASN A 407 -10.09 -7.39 -0.14
CA ASN A 407 -9.78 -7.73 -1.52
C ASN A 407 -10.38 -9.07 -1.94
N ALA A 408 -11.32 -9.03 -2.90
CA ALA A 408 -12.01 -10.19 -3.45
C ALA A 408 -11.27 -10.81 -4.66
N TYR A 409 -10.07 -10.32 -5.01
CA TYR A 409 -9.29 -10.73 -6.19
C TYR A 409 -7.89 -11.21 -5.79
N PRO A 410 -7.80 -12.36 -5.09
CA PRO A 410 -6.53 -12.86 -4.59
C PRO A 410 -5.64 -13.42 -5.71
N ARG A 411 -4.35 -13.46 -5.45
CA ARG A 411 -3.44 -14.30 -6.22
C ARG A 411 -3.65 -15.75 -5.83
N LEU A 412 -4.11 -16.55 -6.79
CA LEU A 412 -4.26 -17.97 -6.59
C LEU A 412 -2.93 -18.72 -6.80
N GLY A 413 -2.69 -19.70 -5.96
CA GLY A 413 -1.45 -20.47 -5.98
C GLY A 413 -1.64 -21.85 -5.34
N LYS A 414 -0.52 -22.51 -5.11
CA LYS A 414 -0.47 -23.77 -4.35
C LYS A 414 0.64 -23.68 -3.31
N ASP A 415 0.36 -24.13 -2.12
CA ASP A 415 1.38 -24.33 -1.09
C ASP A 415 2.45 -25.30 -1.62
N PRO A 416 3.73 -24.93 -1.62
CA PRO A 416 4.79 -25.73 -2.23
C PRO A 416 5.07 -27.04 -1.48
N VAL A 417 4.67 -27.14 -0.21
CA VAL A 417 4.90 -28.33 0.62
C VAL A 417 3.72 -29.29 0.57
N THR A 418 2.51 -28.76 0.73
CA THR A 418 1.28 -29.57 0.83
C THR A 418 0.54 -29.74 -0.49
N GLY A 419 0.85 -28.92 -1.50
CA GLY A 419 0.13 -28.88 -2.79
C GLY A 419 -1.30 -28.31 -2.70
N LYS A 420 -1.74 -27.88 -1.52
CA LYS A 420 -3.09 -27.32 -1.32
C LYS A 420 -3.21 -25.96 -2.01
N ALA A 421 -4.40 -25.67 -2.51
CA ALA A 421 -4.71 -24.35 -3.06
C ALA A 421 -4.54 -23.27 -2.01
N THR A 422 -3.96 -22.15 -2.40
CA THR A 422 -3.77 -20.95 -1.57
C THR A 422 -4.35 -19.74 -2.28
N ALA A 423 -4.87 -18.80 -1.52
CA ALA A 423 -5.30 -17.48 -1.99
C ALA A 423 -4.55 -16.41 -1.21
N ASN A 424 -3.82 -15.55 -1.91
CA ASN A 424 -3.12 -14.42 -1.31
C ASN A 424 -3.85 -13.13 -1.66
N HIS A 425 -4.48 -12.49 -0.68
CA HIS A 425 -5.29 -11.29 -0.81
C HIS A 425 -4.47 -10.00 -0.74
N GLN A 426 -3.15 -10.07 -0.61
CA GLN A 426 -2.28 -8.91 -0.46
C GLN A 426 -2.52 -7.86 -1.56
N LEU A 427 -2.49 -6.60 -1.15
CA LEU A 427 -2.46 -5.42 -2.01
C LEU A 427 -1.18 -4.65 -1.74
N TYR A 428 -0.51 -4.22 -2.79
CA TYR A 428 0.69 -3.42 -2.61
C TYR A 428 0.33 -2.02 -2.12
N ARG A 429 -0.55 -1.33 -2.87
CA ARG A 429 -1.05 0.01 -2.56
C ARG A 429 -2.41 0.23 -3.22
N ALA A 430 -3.32 0.85 -2.49
CA ALA A 430 -4.61 1.29 -2.99
C ALA A 430 -4.71 2.83 -2.92
N GLN A 431 -5.48 3.42 -3.84
CA GLN A 431 -5.69 4.85 -3.94
C GLN A 431 -7.18 5.19 -3.82
N PRO A 432 -7.60 6.02 -2.85
CA PRO A 432 -8.91 6.64 -2.87
C PRO A 432 -8.93 7.72 -3.98
N VAL A 433 -9.95 7.69 -4.83
CA VAL A 433 -10.04 8.50 -6.05
C VAL A 433 -11.29 9.36 -6.01
N PRO A 434 -11.20 10.69 -6.21
CA PRO A 434 -12.35 11.54 -6.39
C PRO A 434 -13.26 11.04 -7.51
N LEU A 435 -14.59 11.13 -7.33
CA LEU A 435 -15.55 10.60 -8.31
C LEU A 435 -15.44 11.26 -9.69
N ASP A 436 -15.00 12.51 -9.73
CA ASP A 436 -14.85 13.30 -10.95
C ASP A 436 -13.53 13.05 -11.70
N TRP A 437 -12.65 12.18 -11.20
CA TRP A 437 -11.45 11.76 -11.94
C TRP A 437 -11.76 10.66 -12.97
N ALA A 438 -12.85 9.94 -12.79
CA ALA A 438 -13.36 9.03 -13.81
C ALA A 438 -14.22 9.78 -14.85
N PRO A 439 -14.38 9.23 -16.08
CA PRO A 439 -15.24 9.81 -17.09
C PRO A 439 -16.67 10.06 -16.59
N ALA A 440 -17.31 11.13 -17.10
CA ALA A 440 -18.66 11.47 -16.71
C ALA A 440 -19.63 10.32 -16.99
N GLY A 441 -20.51 10.02 -16.03
CA GLY A 441 -21.46 8.93 -16.14
C GLY A 441 -20.92 7.56 -15.73
N THR A 442 -19.67 7.47 -15.24
CA THR A 442 -19.15 6.26 -14.60
C THR A 442 -20.09 5.87 -13.45
N PRO A 443 -20.67 4.65 -13.47
CA PRO A 443 -21.63 4.26 -12.45
C PRO A 443 -20.92 4.16 -11.08
N HIS A 444 -21.55 4.71 -10.07
CA HIS A 444 -21.17 4.54 -8.68
C HIS A 444 -22.42 4.38 -7.83
N SER A 445 -22.34 3.58 -6.79
CA SER A 445 -23.44 3.38 -5.87
C SER A 445 -23.24 4.24 -4.63
N GLU A 446 -24.23 5.07 -4.31
CA GLU A 446 -24.39 5.71 -3.01
C GLU A 446 -25.31 4.88 -2.09
N THR A 447 -25.72 3.69 -2.57
CA THR A 447 -26.64 2.84 -1.83
C THR A 447 -25.92 2.31 -0.59
N ALA A 448 -26.36 2.77 0.57
CA ALA A 448 -25.90 2.22 1.84
C ALA A 448 -26.08 0.70 1.85
N LEU A 449 -25.03 -0.06 2.11
CA LEU A 449 -25.22 -1.39 2.64
C LEU A 449 -26.08 -1.22 3.88
N ARG A 450 -27.18 -1.98 3.96
CA ARG A 450 -28.04 -1.98 5.16
C ARG A 450 -27.11 -2.27 6.32
N ALA A 451 -27.00 -1.31 7.24
CA ALA A 451 -26.23 -1.48 8.44
C ALA A 451 -26.60 -2.83 9.05
N THR A 452 -25.66 -3.73 9.15
CA THR A 452 -25.85 -4.92 9.97
C THR A 452 -26.28 -4.40 11.34
N PRO A 453 -27.44 -4.80 11.88
CA PRO A 453 -27.89 -4.28 13.17
C PRO A 453 -26.73 -4.43 14.15
N ALA A 454 -26.33 -3.33 14.77
CA ALA A 454 -25.33 -3.37 15.82
C ALA A 454 -25.78 -4.47 16.78
N ALA A 455 -24.93 -5.46 17.01
CA ALA A 455 -25.24 -6.52 17.97
C ALA A 455 -25.67 -5.80 19.25
N THR A 456 -26.98 -5.91 19.57
CA THR A 456 -27.58 -5.29 20.74
C THR A 456 -26.76 -5.74 21.92
N GLY A 457 -26.11 -4.80 22.59
CA GLY A 457 -25.11 -5.02 23.61
C GLY A 457 -25.53 -6.07 24.60
N ALA A 458 -24.63 -7.02 24.85
CA ALA A 458 -24.65 -7.76 26.09
C ALA A 458 -24.52 -6.74 27.24
N PRO A 459 -25.33 -6.83 28.28
CA PRO A 459 -25.21 -5.95 29.43
C PRO A 459 -23.83 -6.13 30.07
N ARG A 460 -23.25 -5.04 30.50
CA ARG A 460 -21.97 -4.93 31.23
C ARG A 460 -21.98 -5.72 32.52
#